data_f0a6812aafa0d2ff478d042d6cd0fe59
#
_entry.id   f0a6812aafa0d2ff478d042d6cd0fe59
#
_cell.length_a   1.000
_cell.length_b   1.000
_cell.length_c   1.000
_cell.angle_alpha   90.00
_cell.angle_beta   90.00
_cell.angle_gamma   90.00
#
_symmetry.space_group_name_H-M   'P 1'
#
loop_
_entity.id
_entity.type
_entity.pdbx_description
1 polymer ?
#
loop_
_entity_poly.entity_id
_entity_poly.type
_entity_poly.pdbx_seq_one_letter_code
_entity_poly.pdbx_strand_id
1 'polypeptide(L)'
;MENSSKKKIDVNGNLYTVIYSIVIVVVVAVLLTIAATALKPAQQRNREIEKKENILKAVGKAENAATATNKAEYIEAEYETYIVDSYVVDEAGNAKDGNAFTTELKAELAKPANERSLPVFVCKIGKQTRYVIQLYGKGLWGPIWGYVAFESDFNTIAGVVFDHEGETPGLGAEISTAQFQKQFAGKQIFEGNKFVSISVQKPDKALDNHTVDGVSGGTITSKGVQEMLAANLNIYSGFFNKMKSENEKNNLSEND
;
A
#
# COMPACT_ATOMS: atom_id res chain seq x y z
N MET A 1 25.64 -69.00 23.95
CA MET A 1 26.03 -67.82 23.22
C MET A 1 24.93 -67.51 22.22
N GLU A 2 24.05 -66.60 22.56
CA GLU A 2 22.88 -66.27 21.75
C GLU A 2 23.28 -65.20 20.73
N ASN A 3 23.31 -65.61 19.48
CA ASN A 3 23.73 -64.76 18.38
C ASN A 3 22.53 -63.87 17.93
N SER A 4 22.42 -62.70 18.61
CA SER A 4 21.42 -61.70 18.25
C SER A 4 21.69 -61.17 16.83
N SER A 5 21.10 -61.78 15.84
CA SER A 5 21.12 -61.34 14.44
C SER A 5 20.35 -60.00 14.35
N LYS A 6 21.10 -58.87 14.27
CA LYS A 6 20.52 -57.56 13.96
C LYS A 6 19.77 -57.64 12.63
N LYS A 7 18.44 -57.62 12.66
CA LYS A 7 17.60 -57.54 11.47
C LYS A 7 18.04 -56.32 10.62
N LYS A 8 18.59 -56.56 9.45
CA LYS A 8 18.88 -55.46 8.49
C LYS A 8 17.57 -54.81 8.09
N ILE A 9 17.51 -53.51 8.22
CA ILE A 9 16.37 -52.69 7.82
C ILE A 9 16.25 -52.80 6.27
N ASP A 10 15.13 -53.26 5.75
CA ASP A 10 14.83 -53.27 4.31
C ASP A 10 14.53 -51.83 3.87
N VAL A 11 15.57 -51.16 3.36
CA VAL A 11 15.48 -49.76 2.88
C VAL A 11 14.65 -49.60 1.61
N ASN A 12 14.32 -50.70 0.90
CA ASN A 12 13.49 -50.70 -0.30
C ASN A 12 12.04 -51.09 0.01
N GLY A 13 11.72 -51.40 1.24
CA GLY A 13 10.37 -51.76 1.65
C GLY A 13 9.45 -50.52 1.74
N ASN A 14 8.16 -50.70 1.35
CA ASN A 14 7.16 -49.64 1.38
C ASN A 14 7.03 -48.98 2.77
N LEU A 15 7.16 -49.78 3.84
CA LEU A 15 7.07 -49.25 5.23
C LEU A 15 8.23 -48.33 5.55
N TYR A 16 9.47 -48.68 5.12
CA TYR A 16 10.63 -47.81 5.30
C TYR A 16 10.44 -46.49 4.54
N THR A 17 9.99 -46.53 3.28
CA THR A 17 9.75 -45.34 2.46
C THR A 17 8.72 -44.41 3.10
N VAL A 18 7.61 -44.95 3.63
CA VAL A 18 6.57 -44.16 4.30
C VAL A 18 7.11 -43.50 5.57
N ILE A 19 7.79 -44.27 6.43
CA ILE A 19 8.35 -43.73 7.68
C ILE A 19 9.41 -42.66 7.38
N TYR A 20 10.31 -42.93 6.44
CA TYR A 20 11.34 -41.98 6.02
C TYR A 20 10.73 -40.67 5.48
N SER A 21 9.70 -40.78 4.64
CA SER A 21 9.01 -39.59 4.11
C SER A 21 8.33 -38.77 5.22
N ILE A 22 7.68 -39.43 6.17
CA ILE A 22 7.07 -38.76 7.33
C ILE A 22 8.13 -38.03 8.16
N VAL A 23 9.26 -38.69 8.46
CA VAL A 23 10.34 -38.10 9.25
C VAL A 23 10.92 -36.88 8.56
N ILE A 24 11.20 -36.96 7.25
CA ILE A 24 11.68 -35.78 6.49
C ILE A 24 10.69 -34.65 6.52
N VAL A 25 9.42 -34.90 6.24
CA VAL A 25 8.37 -33.85 6.25
C VAL A 25 8.29 -33.19 7.64
N VAL A 26 8.31 -33.97 8.71
CA VAL A 26 8.29 -33.43 10.08
C VAL A 26 9.53 -32.58 10.37
N VAL A 27 10.72 -33.07 10.03
CA VAL A 27 11.98 -32.34 10.24
C VAL A 27 11.97 -31.00 9.48
N VAL A 28 11.59 -31.03 8.18
CA VAL A 28 11.51 -29.82 7.36
C VAL A 28 10.45 -28.85 7.92
N ALA A 29 9.27 -29.33 8.31
CA ALA A 29 8.23 -28.51 8.90
C ALA A 29 8.67 -27.83 10.19
N VAL A 30 9.36 -28.54 11.08
CA VAL A 30 9.93 -27.98 12.32
C VAL A 30 10.97 -26.91 12.01
N LEU A 31 11.93 -27.19 11.11
CA LEU A 31 12.97 -26.22 10.74
C LEU A 31 12.37 -24.96 10.13
N LEU A 32 11.40 -25.10 9.22
CA LEU A 32 10.70 -23.96 8.61
C LEU A 32 9.91 -23.16 9.64
N THR A 33 9.26 -23.82 10.59
CA THR A 33 8.49 -23.15 11.66
C THR A 33 9.43 -22.35 12.57
N ILE A 34 10.56 -22.92 12.95
CA ILE A 34 11.57 -22.22 13.77
C ILE A 34 12.09 -20.99 13.01
N ALA A 35 12.48 -21.16 11.74
CA ALA A 35 12.98 -20.05 10.92
C ALA A 35 11.92 -18.95 10.75
N ALA A 36 10.69 -19.32 10.41
CA ALA A 36 9.59 -18.38 10.24
C ALA A 36 9.29 -17.59 11.52
N THR A 37 9.27 -18.28 12.67
CA THR A 37 9.02 -17.65 13.98
C THR A 37 10.16 -16.72 14.39
N ALA A 38 11.40 -17.13 14.20
CA ALA A 38 12.58 -16.32 14.53
C ALA A 38 12.68 -15.04 13.66
N LEU A 39 12.29 -15.14 12.38
CA LEU A 39 12.34 -14.01 11.44
C LEU A 39 11.14 -13.06 11.54
N LYS A 40 10.05 -13.48 12.16
CA LYS A 40 8.81 -12.69 12.23
C LYS A 40 8.98 -11.27 12.78
N PRO A 41 9.73 -11.01 13.87
CA PRO A 41 9.94 -9.64 14.37
C PRO A 41 10.70 -8.75 13.37
N ALA A 42 11.71 -9.29 12.71
CA ALA A 42 12.48 -8.57 11.69
C ALA A 42 11.62 -8.25 10.45
N GLN A 43 10.80 -9.19 10.01
CA GLN A 43 9.85 -8.98 8.92
C GLN A 43 8.81 -7.91 9.27
N GLN A 44 8.29 -7.92 10.49
CA GLN A 44 7.34 -6.91 10.94
C GLN A 44 7.97 -5.52 10.93
N ARG A 45 9.18 -5.38 11.47
CA ARG A 45 9.90 -4.09 11.42
C ARG A 45 10.15 -3.62 9.99
N ASN A 46 10.56 -4.51 9.10
CA ASN A 46 10.78 -4.14 7.70
C ASN A 46 9.50 -3.65 7.03
N ARG A 47 8.35 -4.28 7.28
CA ARG A 47 7.04 -3.82 6.78
C ARG A 47 6.66 -2.44 7.32
N GLU A 48 6.95 -2.16 8.59
CA GLU A 48 6.69 -0.85 9.18
C GLU A 48 7.57 0.24 8.54
N ILE A 49 8.85 -0.03 8.32
CA ILE A 49 9.76 0.88 7.62
C ILE A 49 9.32 1.10 6.17
N GLU A 50 8.93 0.04 5.46
CA GLU A 50 8.41 0.12 4.10
C GLU A 50 7.12 0.96 4.03
N LYS A 51 6.20 0.77 4.98
CA LYS A 51 4.97 1.57 5.09
C LYS A 51 5.30 3.06 5.28
N LYS A 52 6.20 3.38 6.20
CA LYS A 52 6.68 4.75 6.43
C LYS A 52 7.33 5.33 5.17
N GLU A 53 8.21 4.56 4.52
CA GLU A 53 8.87 4.96 3.28
C GLU A 53 7.88 5.27 2.17
N ASN A 54 6.87 4.43 1.97
CA ASN A 54 5.85 4.61 0.93
C ASN A 54 4.97 5.84 1.19
N ILE A 55 4.61 6.10 2.45
CA ILE A 55 3.91 7.33 2.84
C ILE A 55 4.77 8.57 2.53
N LEU A 56 6.05 8.54 2.89
CA LEU A 56 7.00 9.63 2.59
C LEU A 56 7.22 9.82 1.08
N LYS A 57 7.38 8.75 0.33
CA LYS A 57 7.52 8.80 -1.13
C LYS A 57 6.31 9.46 -1.81
N ALA A 58 5.10 9.17 -1.33
CA ALA A 58 3.89 9.78 -1.88
C ALA A 58 3.88 11.32 -1.72
N VAL A 59 4.56 11.85 -0.71
CA VAL A 59 4.71 13.30 -0.50
C VAL A 59 6.05 13.86 -1.01
N GLY A 60 6.90 13.04 -1.66
CA GLY A 60 8.20 13.44 -2.22
C GLY A 60 9.29 13.63 -1.16
N LYS A 61 9.31 12.82 -0.08
CA LYS A 61 10.22 12.97 1.07
C LYS A 61 11.06 11.73 1.43
N ALA A 62 11.29 10.82 0.55
CA ALA A 62 12.18 9.67 0.78
C ALA A 62 13.32 9.57 -0.23
N GLU A 63 13.69 10.68 -0.86
CA GLU A 63 14.63 10.70 -2.00
C GLU A 63 15.99 10.10 -1.66
N ASN A 64 16.51 10.36 -0.46
CA ASN A 64 17.83 9.89 -0.03
C ASN A 64 17.80 8.53 0.70
N ALA A 65 16.66 7.87 0.76
CA ALA A 65 16.53 6.59 1.48
C ALA A 65 17.46 5.49 0.94
N ALA A 66 17.64 5.46 -0.38
CA ALA A 66 18.51 4.47 -1.04
C ALA A 66 20.01 4.68 -0.78
N THR A 67 20.43 5.91 -0.47
CA THR A 67 21.83 6.29 -0.26
C THR A 67 22.20 6.46 1.22
N ALA A 68 21.21 6.40 2.11
CA ALA A 68 21.42 6.53 3.54
C ALA A 68 22.23 5.34 4.11
N THR A 69 23.17 5.63 4.99
CA THR A 69 24.01 4.60 5.68
C THR A 69 23.14 3.62 6.47
N ASN A 70 22.08 4.11 7.12
CA ASN A 70 21.06 3.31 7.79
C ASN A 70 19.69 3.76 7.27
N LYS A 71 19.17 3.00 6.31
CA LYS A 71 17.88 3.30 5.67
C LYS A 71 16.73 3.38 6.68
N ALA A 72 16.67 2.45 7.63
CA ALA A 72 15.56 2.38 8.59
C ALA A 72 15.55 3.62 9.49
N GLU A 73 16.68 4.00 10.04
CA GLU A 73 16.83 5.19 10.89
C GLU A 73 16.51 6.48 10.13
N TYR A 74 17.00 6.59 8.90
CA TYR A 74 16.67 7.72 8.03
C TYR A 74 15.16 7.85 7.80
N ILE A 75 14.48 6.75 7.44
CA ILE A 75 13.03 6.75 7.18
C ILE A 75 12.24 7.06 8.45
N GLU A 76 12.65 6.53 9.61
CA GLU A 76 12.00 6.83 10.89
C GLU A 76 12.11 8.33 11.23
N ALA A 77 13.29 8.93 11.09
CA ALA A 77 13.51 10.36 11.34
C ALA A 77 12.73 11.27 10.38
N GLU A 78 12.72 10.94 9.08
CA GLU A 78 11.93 11.69 8.09
C GLU A 78 10.42 11.57 8.37
N TYR A 79 9.96 10.38 8.74
CA TYR A 79 8.55 10.15 9.07
C TYR A 79 8.11 10.98 10.28
N GLU A 80 8.89 11.01 11.36
CA GLU A 80 8.62 11.82 12.54
C GLU A 80 8.68 13.34 12.25
N THR A 81 9.53 13.73 11.29
CA THR A 81 9.67 15.15 10.88
C THR A 81 8.48 15.64 10.08
N TYR A 82 7.99 14.83 9.13
CA TYR A 82 6.99 15.29 8.16
C TYR A 82 5.57 14.84 8.44
N ILE A 83 5.35 13.68 9.06
CA ILE A 83 4.01 13.20 9.41
C ILE A 83 3.64 13.72 10.78
N VAL A 84 2.91 14.83 10.78
CA VAL A 84 2.55 15.56 12.00
C VAL A 84 1.33 15.02 12.72
N ASP A 85 0.48 14.28 11.99
CA ASP A 85 -0.74 13.66 12.54
C ASP A 85 -1.15 12.44 11.73
N SER A 86 -1.87 11.53 12.37
CA SER A 86 -2.50 10.39 11.69
C SER A 86 -3.74 9.94 12.46
N TYR A 87 -4.83 9.79 11.77
CA TYR A 87 -6.12 9.44 12.37
C TYR A 87 -6.94 8.54 11.45
N VAL A 88 -8.02 8.04 12.00
CA VAL A 88 -8.96 7.14 11.30
C VAL A 88 -10.30 7.85 11.17
N VAL A 89 -10.93 7.72 10.02
CA VAL A 89 -12.26 8.27 9.75
C VAL A 89 -13.23 7.18 9.29
N ASP A 90 -14.53 7.42 9.43
CA ASP A 90 -15.58 6.65 8.74
C ASP A 90 -15.77 7.14 7.30
N GLU A 91 -16.64 6.49 6.53
CA GLU A 91 -16.93 6.89 5.14
C GLU A 91 -17.61 8.27 5.03
N ALA A 92 -18.23 8.78 6.08
CA ALA A 92 -18.78 10.13 6.15
C ALA A 92 -17.72 11.20 6.50
N GLY A 93 -16.49 10.77 6.82
CA GLY A 93 -15.40 11.65 7.21
C GLY A 93 -15.40 12.05 8.68
N ASN A 94 -16.14 11.34 9.54
CA ASN A 94 -16.08 11.59 10.99
C ASN A 94 -14.93 10.83 11.62
N ALA A 95 -14.25 11.45 12.58
CA ALA A 95 -13.19 10.80 13.32
C ALA A 95 -13.71 9.54 14.04
N LYS A 96 -12.91 8.47 13.99
CA LYS A 96 -13.13 7.21 14.71
C LYS A 96 -11.93 6.91 15.60
N ASP A 97 -12.18 6.21 16.69
CA ASP A 97 -11.10 5.65 17.50
C ASP A 97 -10.31 4.61 16.69
N GLY A 98 -8.99 4.69 16.78
CA GLY A 98 -8.11 3.77 16.09
C GLY A 98 -6.74 4.37 15.81
N ASN A 99 -5.85 3.55 15.29
CA ASN A 99 -4.51 3.96 14.90
C ASN A 99 -4.34 3.78 13.38
N ALA A 100 -4.18 4.88 12.66
CA ALA A 100 -4.05 4.87 11.20
C ALA A 100 -2.85 4.03 10.72
N PHE A 101 -1.76 4.01 11.48
CA PHE A 101 -0.57 3.26 11.10
C PHE A 101 -0.77 1.74 11.17
N THR A 102 -1.53 1.26 12.15
CA THR A 102 -1.83 -0.18 12.32
C THR A 102 -3.08 -0.63 11.58
N THR A 103 -3.89 0.31 11.07
CA THR A 103 -5.08 -0.01 10.28
C THR A 103 -4.67 -0.52 8.90
N GLU A 104 -5.13 -1.73 8.57
CA GLU A 104 -4.89 -2.39 7.29
C GLU A 104 -6.09 -2.23 6.37
N LEU A 105 -5.98 -1.38 5.34
CA LEU A 105 -7.09 -1.06 4.44
C LEU A 105 -7.71 -2.31 3.79
N LYS A 106 -6.89 -3.31 3.46
CA LYS A 106 -7.38 -4.62 2.96
C LYS A 106 -8.44 -5.24 3.87
N ALA A 107 -8.19 -5.23 5.18
CA ALA A 107 -9.12 -5.78 6.16
C ALA A 107 -10.36 -4.90 6.32
N GLU A 108 -10.19 -3.58 6.26
CA GLU A 108 -11.30 -2.63 6.35
C GLU A 108 -12.24 -2.71 5.16
N LEU A 109 -11.71 -2.89 3.95
CA LEU A 109 -12.53 -3.04 2.73
C LEU A 109 -13.40 -4.31 2.74
N ALA A 110 -13.05 -5.31 3.52
CA ALA A 110 -13.85 -6.53 3.70
C ALA A 110 -15.03 -6.34 4.66
N LYS A 111 -15.07 -5.24 5.42
CA LYS A 111 -16.14 -4.93 6.38
C LYS A 111 -17.32 -4.23 5.68
N PRO A 112 -18.53 -4.26 6.30
CA PRO A 112 -19.63 -3.38 5.92
C PRO A 112 -19.22 -1.91 5.98
N ALA A 113 -19.78 -1.08 5.10
CA ALA A 113 -19.41 0.34 4.95
C ALA A 113 -19.44 1.13 6.28
N ASN A 114 -20.46 0.93 7.10
CA ASN A 114 -20.64 1.59 8.40
C ASN A 114 -19.63 1.17 9.49
N GLU A 115 -18.87 0.08 9.27
CA GLU A 115 -17.88 -0.43 10.22
C GLU A 115 -16.45 -0.07 9.82
N ARG A 116 -16.23 0.38 8.60
CA ARG A 116 -14.91 0.69 8.06
C ARG A 116 -14.21 1.78 8.84
N SER A 117 -12.91 1.60 8.97
CA SER A 117 -11.99 2.53 9.58
C SER A 117 -10.94 2.91 8.54
N LEU A 118 -10.98 4.15 8.07
CA LEU A 118 -10.21 4.62 6.92
C LEU A 118 -9.00 5.45 7.40
N PRO A 119 -7.76 4.98 7.20
CA PRO A 119 -6.57 5.68 7.69
C PRO A 119 -6.24 6.92 6.83
N VAL A 120 -5.91 8.02 7.51
CA VAL A 120 -5.44 9.27 6.92
C VAL A 120 -4.16 9.69 7.62
N PHE A 121 -3.13 10.09 6.86
CA PHE A 121 -1.89 10.64 7.39
C PHE A 121 -1.75 12.10 6.95
N VAL A 122 -1.38 12.96 7.87
CA VAL A 122 -1.21 14.38 7.62
C VAL A 122 0.28 14.71 7.56
N CYS A 123 0.72 15.17 6.42
CA CYS A 123 2.10 15.56 6.17
C CYS A 123 2.21 17.08 6.10
N LYS A 124 3.22 17.65 6.77
CA LYS A 124 3.50 19.09 6.72
C LYS A 124 4.89 19.33 6.14
N ILE A 125 4.95 20.10 5.05
CA ILE A 125 6.18 20.45 4.34
C ILE A 125 6.26 21.99 4.28
N GLY A 126 6.99 22.60 5.19
CA GLY A 126 6.99 24.05 5.33
C GLY A 126 5.59 24.58 5.65
N LYS A 127 5.01 25.34 4.72
CA LYS A 127 3.63 25.87 4.84
C LYS A 127 2.57 24.99 4.18
N GLN A 128 2.97 23.98 3.42
CA GLN A 128 2.05 23.10 2.70
C GLN A 128 1.63 21.94 3.60
N THR A 129 0.34 21.64 3.61
CA THR A 129 -0.22 20.43 4.24
C THR A 129 -0.69 19.51 3.15
N ARG A 130 -0.33 18.22 3.25
CA ARG A 130 -0.75 17.14 2.36
C ARG A 130 -1.41 16.04 3.15
N TYR A 131 -2.36 15.38 2.52
CA TYR A 131 -3.11 14.28 3.14
C TYR A 131 -2.83 13.01 2.37
N VAL A 132 -2.33 11.99 3.05
CA VAL A 132 -1.97 10.70 2.41
C VAL A 132 -2.99 9.65 2.78
N ILE A 133 -3.48 8.95 1.77
CA ILE A 133 -4.47 7.89 1.88
C ILE A 133 -3.86 6.60 1.36
N GLN A 134 -4.14 5.50 2.06
CA GLN A 134 -3.78 4.16 1.63
C GLN A 134 -4.73 3.66 0.53
N LEU A 135 -4.19 2.91 -0.41
CA LEU A 135 -4.93 2.26 -1.50
C LEU A 135 -4.69 0.76 -1.47
N TYR A 136 -5.72 -0.02 -1.80
CA TYR A 136 -5.61 -1.46 -1.95
C TYR A 136 -6.54 -1.95 -3.07
N GLY A 137 -6.02 -2.81 -3.95
CA GLY A 137 -6.74 -3.33 -5.10
C GLY A 137 -6.18 -4.65 -5.61
N LYS A 138 -6.55 -5.01 -6.83
CA LYS A 138 -6.15 -6.25 -7.48
C LYS A 138 -5.56 -5.97 -8.85
N GLY A 139 -4.37 -6.51 -9.11
CA GLY A 139 -3.74 -6.57 -10.43
C GLY A 139 -4.10 -7.85 -11.19
N LEU A 140 -3.24 -8.21 -12.14
CA LEU A 140 -3.41 -9.44 -12.92
C LEU A 140 -3.06 -10.69 -12.11
N TRP A 141 -1.91 -10.67 -11.42
CA TRP A 141 -1.38 -11.84 -10.74
C TRP A 141 -1.61 -11.83 -9.23
N GLY A 142 -1.89 -10.69 -8.65
CA GLY A 142 -2.06 -10.59 -7.20
C GLY A 142 -2.58 -9.23 -6.75
N PRO A 143 -2.50 -8.97 -5.44
CA PRO A 143 -2.82 -7.66 -4.91
C PRO A 143 -1.85 -6.59 -5.41
N ILE A 144 -2.41 -5.40 -5.60
CA ILE A 144 -1.69 -4.16 -5.78
C ILE A 144 -2.11 -3.21 -4.67
N TRP A 145 -1.21 -2.34 -4.24
CA TRP A 145 -1.49 -1.37 -3.20
C TRP A 145 -0.73 -0.08 -3.45
N GLY A 146 -0.97 0.91 -2.64
CA GLY A 146 -0.24 2.14 -2.74
C GLY A 146 -0.69 3.20 -1.76
N TYR A 147 -0.18 4.40 -1.99
CA TYR A 147 -0.52 5.60 -1.26
C TYR A 147 -0.71 6.72 -2.26
N VAL A 148 -1.71 7.55 -2.02
CA VAL A 148 -1.93 8.79 -2.76
C VAL A 148 -1.91 9.97 -1.81
N ALA A 149 -1.09 10.96 -2.12
CA ALA A 149 -1.03 12.22 -1.40
C ALA A 149 -1.85 13.26 -2.14
N PHE A 150 -2.67 14.00 -1.41
CA PHE A 150 -3.45 15.13 -1.92
C PHE A 150 -2.89 16.45 -1.39
N GLU A 151 -2.97 17.50 -2.20
CA GLU A 151 -2.81 18.86 -1.72
C GLU A 151 -3.98 19.24 -0.80
N SER A 152 -3.89 20.38 -0.13
CA SER A 152 -4.92 20.83 0.83
C SER A 152 -6.30 21.13 0.21
N ASP A 153 -6.41 21.15 -1.12
CA ASP A 153 -7.67 21.29 -1.84
C ASP A 153 -8.51 20.00 -1.89
N PHE A 154 -7.96 18.86 -1.43
CA PHE A 154 -8.60 17.53 -1.47
C PHE A 154 -9.11 17.13 -2.87
N ASN A 155 -8.47 17.65 -3.91
CA ASN A 155 -8.73 17.37 -5.30
C ASN A 155 -7.47 17.04 -6.09
N THR A 156 -6.42 17.84 -5.89
CA THR A 156 -5.17 17.73 -6.65
C THR A 156 -4.26 16.69 -6.02
N ILE A 157 -3.83 15.74 -6.80
CA ILE A 157 -2.85 14.71 -6.39
C ILE A 157 -1.46 15.37 -6.32
N ALA A 158 -0.84 15.33 -5.15
CA ALA A 158 0.53 15.77 -4.95
C ALA A 158 1.56 14.72 -5.42
N GLY A 159 1.22 13.44 -5.24
CA GLY A 159 2.02 12.31 -5.68
C GLY A 159 1.39 10.99 -5.30
N VAL A 160 1.90 9.91 -5.88
CA VAL A 160 1.45 8.54 -5.62
C VAL A 160 2.62 7.60 -5.47
N VAL A 161 2.40 6.50 -4.78
CA VAL A 161 3.24 5.31 -4.79
C VAL A 161 2.35 4.12 -5.05
N PHE A 162 2.71 3.28 -6.00
CA PHE A 162 2.07 1.99 -6.23
C PHE A 162 3.09 0.87 -6.09
N ASP A 163 2.63 -0.26 -5.61
CA ASP A 163 3.41 -1.48 -5.49
C ASP A 163 2.53 -2.71 -5.76
N HIS A 164 3.14 -3.87 -5.87
CA HIS A 164 2.48 -5.12 -6.25
C HIS A 164 3.12 -6.33 -5.58
N GLU A 165 2.38 -7.41 -5.44
CA GLU A 165 2.90 -8.65 -4.87
C GLU A 165 3.69 -9.50 -5.89
N GLY A 166 3.21 -9.60 -7.13
CA GLY A 166 3.78 -10.56 -8.08
C GLY A 166 3.52 -10.25 -9.56
N GLU A 167 3.38 -8.97 -9.93
CA GLU A 167 3.22 -8.59 -11.33
C GLU A 167 4.50 -8.85 -12.14
N THR A 168 4.36 -9.08 -13.42
CA THR A 168 5.48 -9.44 -14.30
C THR A 168 6.38 -8.22 -14.57
N PRO A 169 7.71 -8.32 -14.35
CA PRO A 169 8.68 -7.27 -14.72
C PRO A 169 8.59 -6.90 -16.20
N GLY A 170 8.70 -5.60 -16.50
CA GLY A 170 8.55 -5.05 -17.85
C GLY A 170 7.10 -4.99 -18.36
N LEU A 171 6.13 -5.46 -17.59
CA LEU A 171 4.69 -5.44 -17.87
C LEU A 171 3.95 -4.81 -16.68
N GLY A 172 3.11 -5.58 -15.98
CA GLY A 172 2.33 -5.09 -14.83
C GLY A 172 3.17 -4.48 -13.70
N ALA A 173 4.38 -4.97 -13.45
CA ALA A 173 5.27 -4.44 -12.43
C ALA A 173 5.70 -2.97 -12.67
N GLU A 174 5.58 -2.47 -13.90
CA GLU A 174 5.95 -1.09 -14.23
C GLU A 174 5.08 -0.03 -13.52
N ILE A 175 3.94 -0.43 -12.91
CA ILE A 175 3.16 0.48 -12.06
C ILE A 175 3.97 1.00 -10.86
N SER A 176 4.99 0.26 -10.39
CA SER A 176 5.85 0.65 -9.28
C SER A 176 7.00 1.60 -9.69
N THR A 177 7.17 1.86 -10.99
CA THR A 177 8.24 2.72 -11.47
C THR A 177 7.92 4.21 -11.31
N ALA A 178 8.97 5.00 -11.11
CA ALA A 178 8.84 6.46 -11.03
C ALA A 178 8.26 7.06 -12.34
N GLN A 179 8.52 6.44 -13.48
CA GLN A 179 8.00 6.89 -14.78
C GLN A 179 6.47 6.83 -14.82
N PHE A 180 5.89 5.73 -14.36
CA PHE A 180 4.43 5.59 -14.30
C PHE A 180 3.82 6.50 -13.24
N GLN A 181 4.38 6.50 -12.03
CA GLN A 181 3.85 7.23 -10.87
C GLN A 181 3.88 8.76 -11.04
N LYS A 182 4.91 9.30 -11.67
CA LYS A 182 5.03 10.76 -11.89
C LYS A 182 3.91 11.37 -12.73
N GLN A 183 3.20 10.58 -13.53
CA GLN A 183 2.09 11.05 -14.35
C GLN A 183 0.88 11.53 -13.50
N PHE A 184 0.78 11.08 -12.26
CA PHE A 184 -0.35 11.37 -11.38
C PHE A 184 -0.23 12.73 -10.69
N ALA A 185 0.99 13.26 -10.52
CA ALA A 185 1.18 14.56 -9.89
C ALA A 185 0.48 15.67 -10.68
N GLY A 186 -0.30 16.50 -9.98
CA GLY A 186 -1.13 17.56 -10.55
C GLY A 186 -2.46 17.11 -11.17
N LYS A 187 -2.73 15.80 -11.24
CA LYS A 187 -4.04 15.29 -11.66
C LYS A 187 -5.11 15.55 -10.61
N GLN A 188 -6.36 15.62 -11.06
CA GLN A 188 -7.50 15.96 -10.23
C GLN A 188 -8.52 14.82 -10.21
N ILE A 189 -9.13 14.57 -9.05
CA ILE A 189 -10.10 13.48 -8.88
C ILE A 189 -11.55 13.95 -8.95
N PHE A 190 -11.78 15.27 -8.96
CA PHE A 190 -13.09 15.86 -9.15
C PHE A 190 -13.10 16.81 -10.36
N GLU A 191 -14.17 16.79 -11.12
CA GLU A 191 -14.54 17.80 -12.11
C GLU A 191 -15.67 18.65 -11.51
N GLY A 192 -15.34 19.86 -11.09
CA GLY A 192 -16.22 20.63 -10.21
C GLY A 192 -16.53 19.85 -8.92
N ASN A 193 -17.80 19.60 -8.65
CA ASN A 193 -18.23 18.81 -7.47
C ASN A 193 -18.45 17.32 -7.79
N LYS A 194 -18.24 16.89 -9.03
CA LYS A 194 -18.43 15.51 -9.42
C LYS A 194 -17.15 14.71 -9.26
N PHE A 195 -17.20 13.62 -8.49
CA PHE A 195 -16.11 12.67 -8.41
C PHE A 195 -15.96 11.93 -9.75
N VAL A 196 -14.76 11.98 -10.35
CA VAL A 196 -14.44 11.34 -11.63
C VAL A 196 -13.27 10.35 -11.54
N SER A 197 -12.47 10.42 -10.45
CA SER A 197 -11.25 9.63 -10.27
C SER A 197 -10.20 9.88 -11.36
N ILE A 198 -9.21 8.98 -11.47
CA ILE A 198 -8.20 9.02 -12.53
C ILE A 198 -8.39 7.82 -13.45
N SER A 199 -8.51 8.08 -14.74
CA SER A 199 -8.58 7.05 -15.76
C SER A 199 -7.18 6.70 -16.27
N VAL A 200 -6.88 5.40 -16.33
CA VAL A 200 -5.63 4.89 -16.88
C VAL A 200 -5.93 4.34 -18.29
N GLN A 201 -5.56 5.10 -19.29
CA GLN A 201 -5.89 4.78 -20.68
C GLN A 201 -4.68 4.22 -21.44
N LYS A 202 -4.94 3.69 -22.65
CA LYS A 202 -3.84 3.28 -23.53
C LYS A 202 -2.98 4.48 -23.88
N PRO A 203 -1.65 4.32 -23.96
CA PRO A 203 -0.76 5.35 -24.47
C PRO A 203 -1.21 5.88 -25.84
N ASP A 204 -0.76 7.08 -26.19
CA ASP A 204 -1.06 7.79 -27.44
C ASP A 204 -2.46 8.43 -27.52
N LYS A 205 -3.20 8.52 -26.43
CA LYS A 205 -4.39 9.35 -26.35
C LYS A 205 -4.07 10.70 -25.69
N ALA A 206 -4.86 11.72 -26.01
CA ALA A 206 -4.75 13.00 -25.37
C ALA A 206 -5.00 12.86 -23.86
N LEU A 207 -4.07 13.34 -23.05
CA LEU A 207 -4.19 13.37 -21.60
C LEU A 207 -4.83 14.67 -21.16
N ASP A 208 -5.70 14.57 -20.15
CA ASP A 208 -6.31 15.69 -19.46
C ASP A 208 -5.96 15.67 -17.96
N ASN A 209 -6.67 16.44 -17.15
CA ASN A 209 -6.45 16.50 -15.71
C ASN A 209 -6.88 15.21 -14.97
N HIS A 210 -7.59 14.31 -15.63
CA HIS A 210 -8.18 13.10 -15.03
C HIS A 210 -7.65 11.82 -15.67
N THR A 211 -6.65 11.92 -16.56
CA THR A 211 -6.15 10.77 -17.32
C THR A 211 -4.64 10.63 -17.26
N VAL A 212 -4.17 9.41 -17.27
CA VAL A 212 -2.75 9.03 -17.37
C VAL A 212 -2.57 7.89 -18.36
N ASP A 213 -1.36 7.72 -18.90
CA ASP A 213 -1.03 6.58 -19.74
C ASP A 213 -0.82 5.32 -18.92
N GLY A 214 -1.41 4.24 -19.37
CA GLY A 214 -1.19 2.91 -18.84
C GLY A 214 0.13 2.30 -19.29
N VAL A 215 0.49 1.20 -18.64
CA VAL A 215 1.69 0.43 -18.98
C VAL A 215 1.46 -0.36 -20.28
N SER A 216 2.35 -0.18 -21.25
CA SER A 216 2.34 -0.99 -22.49
C SER A 216 2.55 -2.47 -22.14
N GLY A 217 1.66 -3.34 -22.64
CA GLY A 217 1.67 -4.77 -22.30
C GLY A 217 1.13 -5.09 -20.88
N GLY A 218 0.95 -4.09 -20.02
CA GLY A 218 0.40 -4.22 -18.65
C GLY A 218 -1.07 -3.77 -18.53
N THR A 219 -1.88 -3.96 -19.56
CA THR A 219 -3.25 -3.41 -19.65
C THR A 219 -4.15 -3.81 -18.48
N ILE A 220 -4.09 -5.08 -18.04
CA ILE A 220 -4.96 -5.58 -16.95
C ILE A 220 -4.54 -4.96 -15.62
N THR A 221 -3.24 -4.87 -15.34
CA THR A 221 -2.73 -4.24 -14.12
C THR A 221 -2.97 -2.73 -14.13
N SER A 222 -2.81 -2.06 -15.27
CA SER A 222 -3.16 -0.63 -15.45
C SER A 222 -4.63 -0.37 -15.15
N LYS A 223 -5.53 -1.24 -15.64
CA LYS A 223 -6.95 -1.21 -15.30
C LYS A 223 -7.20 -1.47 -13.82
N GLY A 224 -6.46 -2.39 -13.22
CA GLY A 224 -6.49 -2.64 -11.78
C GLY A 224 -6.14 -1.39 -10.96
N VAL A 225 -5.13 -0.61 -11.38
CA VAL A 225 -4.80 0.68 -10.75
C VAL A 225 -5.96 1.67 -10.87
N GLN A 226 -6.57 1.80 -12.05
CA GLN A 226 -7.75 2.65 -12.25
C GLN A 226 -8.91 2.26 -11.32
N GLU A 227 -9.23 0.97 -11.26
CA GLU A 227 -10.31 0.44 -10.41
C GLU A 227 -10.00 0.63 -8.92
N MET A 228 -8.76 0.42 -8.51
CA MET A 228 -8.28 0.66 -7.15
C MET A 228 -8.46 2.13 -6.76
N LEU A 229 -8.03 3.07 -7.59
CA LEU A 229 -8.21 4.50 -7.36
C LEU A 229 -9.70 4.86 -7.28
N ALA A 230 -10.49 4.47 -8.27
CA ALA A 230 -11.91 4.79 -8.31
C ALA A 230 -12.67 4.25 -7.08
N ALA A 231 -12.45 2.98 -6.72
CA ALA A 231 -13.14 2.36 -5.60
C ALA A 231 -12.70 2.94 -4.25
N ASN A 232 -11.38 3.05 -4.02
CA ASN A 232 -10.89 3.51 -2.72
C ASN A 232 -11.16 5.01 -2.50
N LEU A 233 -10.92 5.87 -3.51
CA LEU A 233 -11.16 7.31 -3.36
C LEU A 233 -12.66 7.62 -3.23
N ASN A 234 -13.53 6.83 -3.85
CA ASN A 234 -14.96 6.99 -3.66
C ASN A 234 -15.41 6.74 -2.22
N ILE A 235 -14.80 5.77 -1.54
CA ILE A 235 -15.05 5.50 -0.11
C ILE A 235 -14.64 6.69 0.78
N TYR A 236 -13.59 7.43 0.40
CA TYR A 236 -13.16 8.66 1.08
C TYR A 236 -13.94 9.92 0.64
N SER A 237 -14.92 9.83 -0.25
CA SER A 237 -15.63 11.00 -0.77
C SER A 237 -16.31 11.84 0.32
N GLY A 238 -16.86 11.22 1.35
CA GLY A 238 -17.41 11.93 2.51
C GLY A 238 -16.35 12.74 3.26
N PHE A 239 -15.19 12.16 3.49
CA PHE A 239 -14.05 12.85 4.07
C PHE A 239 -13.60 14.05 3.23
N PHE A 240 -13.41 13.88 1.92
CA PHE A 240 -13.02 14.97 1.02
C PHE A 240 -14.02 16.12 1.02
N ASN A 241 -15.30 15.82 0.92
CA ASN A 241 -16.36 16.84 0.91
C ASN A 241 -16.41 17.62 2.22
N LYS A 242 -16.26 16.94 3.35
CA LYS A 242 -16.21 17.57 4.67
C LYS A 242 -15.02 18.51 4.80
N MET A 243 -13.83 18.06 4.43
CA MET A 243 -12.61 18.85 4.51
C MET A 243 -12.61 20.06 3.58
N LYS A 244 -13.16 19.92 2.36
CA LYS A 244 -13.38 21.05 1.44
C LYS A 244 -14.28 22.10 2.05
N SER A 245 -15.41 21.69 2.62
CA SER A 245 -16.36 22.62 3.27
C SER A 245 -15.76 23.33 4.48
N GLU A 246 -14.89 22.67 5.24
CA GLU A 246 -14.17 23.28 6.38
C GLU A 246 -13.14 24.30 5.89
N ASN A 247 -12.38 23.99 4.84
CA ASN A 247 -11.44 24.93 4.23
C ASN A 247 -12.12 26.19 3.68
N GLU A 248 -13.27 26.03 3.00
CA GLU A 248 -14.04 27.18 2.51
C GLU A 248 -14.51 28.11 3.65
N LYS A 249 -14.98 27.54 4.76
CA LYS A 249 -15.39 28.32 5.94
C LYS A 249 -14.23 29.08 6.58
N ASN A 250 -13.07 28.43 6.69
CA ASN A 250 -11.88 29.05 7.29
C ASN A 250 -11.37 30.21 6.41
N ASN A 251 -11.35 30.03 5.10
CA ASN A 251 -10.95 31.09 4.16
C ASN A 251 -11.91 32.30 4.19
N LEU A 252 -13.20 32.11 4.46
CA LEU A 252 -14.16 33.19 4.61
C LEU A 252 -13.95 33.96 5.92
N SER A 253 -13.61 33.27 7.01
CA SER A 253 -13.38 33.87 8.33
C SER A 253 -12.04 34.62 8.45
N GLU A 254 -11.07 34.38 7.59
CA GLU A 254 -9.79 35.12 7.56
C GLU A 254 -9.86 36.40 6.71
N ASN A 255 -10.92 36.60 5.92
CA ASN A 255 -11.11 37.77 5.05
C ASN A 255 -12.11 38.79 5.62
N ASP A 256 -12.72 38.51 6.77
CA ASP A 256 -13.56 39.43 7.56
C ASP A 256 -12.78 40.04 8.75
#